data_58aa713b468c9bfbff52ab5e82a03ba9
#
_entry.id   58aa713b468c9bfbff52ab5e82a03ba9
#
_cell.length_a   1.000
_cell.length_b   1.000
_cell.length_c   1.000
_cell.angle_alpha   90.00
_cell.angle_beta   90.00
_cell.angle_gamma   90.00
#
_symmetry.space_group_name_H-M   'P 1'
#
loop_
_entity.id
_entity.type
_entity.pdbx_description
1 polymer ?
#
loop_
_entity_poly.entity_id
_entity_poly.type
_entity_poly.pdbx_seq_one_letter_code
_entity_poly.pdbx_strand_id
1 'polypeptide(L)' 'MAEEKVVKAKTVKVKNIWEAPINFETCTLAPGEEGVISIAEAEALSAYVKKV' A
#
# COMPACT_ATOMS: atom_id res chain seq x y z
N MET A 1 -11.80 5.39 20.07
CA MET A 1 -11.62 4.25 20.24
C MET A 1 -10.43 3.65 19.71
N ALA A 2 -10.32 2.49 19.75
CA ALA A 2 -9.13 1.85 19.38
C ALA A 2 -8.76 2.09 17.97
N GLU A 3 -9.67 2.34 17.19
CA GLU A 3 -9.37 2.46 15.85
C GLU A 3 -8.54 3.61 15.55
N GLU A 4 -8.58 4.59 16.34
CA GLU A 4 -7.82 5.68 16.01
C GLU A 4 -6.43 5.37 15.96
N LYS A 5 -6.00 4.47 16.74
CA LYS A 5 -4.67 4.14 16.69
C LYS A 5 -4.30 3.59 15.42
N VAL A 6 -5.18 2.89 14.86
CA VAL A 6 -4.91 2.31 13.59
C VAL A 6 -4.69 3.38 12.59
N VAL A 7 -5.44 4.42 12.71
CA VAL A 7 -5.30 5.47 11.79
C VAL A 7 -3.95 6.11 11.88
N LYS A 8 -3.37 6.09 13.07
CA LYS A 8 -2.11 6.66 13.18
C LYS A 8 -1.06 5.83 12.61
N ALA A 9 -1.35 4.63 12.21
CA ALA A 9 -0.36 3.75 11.64
C ALA A 9 0.33 4.48 10.52
N LYS A 10 1.57 4.24 10.36
CA LYS A 10 2.34 4.88 9.34
C LYS A 10 1.94 4.40 7.98
N THR A 11 1.98 5.28 7.03
CA THR A 11 1.67 4.94 5.65
C THR A 11 2.80 5.38 4.77
N VAL A 12 2.79 4.87 3.56
CA VAL A 12 3.84 5.20 2.62
C VAL A 12 3.24 5.17 1.22
N LYS A 13 3.72 6.04 0.36
CA LYS A 13 3.24 6.08 -1.01
C LYS A 13 4.05 5.10 -1.83
N VAL A 14 3.37 4.26 -2.56
CA VAL A 14 4.03 3.23 -3.36
C VAL A 14 3.43 3.20 -4.75
N LYS A 15 4.15 2.60 -5.67
CA LYS A 15 3.70 2.42 -7.03
C LYS A 15 3.65 0.94 -7.30
N ASN A 16 2.57 0.49 -7.94
CA ASN A 16 2.45 -0.90 -8.32
C ASN A 16 3.34 -1.16 -9.52
N ILE A 17 4.41 -1.93 -9.31
CA ILE A 17 5.32 -2.25 -10.40
C ILE A 17 5.10 -3.66 -10.90
N TRP A 18 4.02 -4.30 -10.45
CA TRP A 18 3.69 -5.64 -10.89
C TRP A 18 2.81 -5.52 -12.13
N GLU A 19 2.65 -6.62 -12.83
CA GLU A 19 1.90 -6.59 -14.07
C GLU A 19 0.40 -6.76 -13.87
N ALA A 20 -0.07 -6.93 -12.66
CA ALA A 20 -1.46 -7.13 -12.36
C ALA A 20 -1.90 -6.22 -11.22
N PRO A 21 -3.20 -5.96 -11.09
CA PRO A 21 -3.65 -5.11 -10.00
C PRO A 21 -3.42 -5.78 -8.65
N ILE A 22 -3.17 -4.97 -7.64
CA ILE A 22 -2.96 -5.46 -6.29
C ILE A 22 -4.02 -4.87 -5.39
N ASN A 23 -4.68 -5.74 -4.62
CA ASN A 23 -5.69 -5.28 -3.67
C ASN A 23 -5.06 -5.06 -2.32
N PHE A 24 -5.24 -3.86 -1.78
CA PHE A 24 -4.81 -3.56 -0.43
C PHE A 24 -6.05 -3.37 0.42
N GLU A 25 -5.88 -3.28 1.70
CA GLU A 25 -7.01 -3.10 2.59
C GLU A 25 -7.75 -1.80 2.30
N THR A 26 -7.04 -0.77 1.94
CA THR A 26 -7.66 0.53 1.76
C THR A 26 -7.90 0.88 0.31
N CYS A 27 -7.28 0.20 -0.62
CA CYS A 27 -7.44 0.56 -2.02
C CYS A 27 -6.92 -0.55 -2.92
N THR A 28 -7.13 -0.38 -4.19
CA THR A 28 -6.60 -1.30 -5.19
C THR A 28 -5.78 -0.47 -6.17
N LEU A 29 -4.59 -0.92 -6.47
CA LEU A 29 -3.72 -0.21 -7.40
C LEU A 29 -3.57 -1.01 -8.68
N ALA A 30 -3.87 -0.40 -9.79
CA ALA A 30 -3.64 -1.02 -11.08
C ALA A 30 -2.15 -0.95 -11.41
N PRO A 31 -1.68 -1.72 -12.37
CA PRO A 31 -0.26 -1.67 -12.72
C PRO A 31 0.15 -0.25 -13.10
N GLY A 32 1.21 0.21 -12.49
CA GLY A 32 1.70 1.56 -12.73
C GLY A 32 1.03 2.64 -11.92
N GLU A 33 0.00 2.28 -11.16
CA GLU A 33 -0.72 3.27 -10.37
C GLU A 33 -0.05 3.48 -9.02
N GLU A 34 -0.14 4.69 -8.50
CA GLU A 34 0.46 5.02 -7.22
C GLU A 34 -0.62 5.24 -6.19
N GLY A 35 -0.32 4.93 -4.96
CA GLY A 35 -1.27 5.15 -3.87
C GLY A 35 -0.58 5.04 -2.53
N VAL A 36 -1.32 5.36 -1.49
CA VAL A 36 -0.80 5.33 -0.14
C VAL A 36 -1.35 4.12 0.57
N ILE A 37 -0.49 3.30 1.12
CA ILE A 37 -0.88 2.10 1.85
C ILE A 37 -0.12 2.04 3.14
N SER A 38 -0.46 1.10 4.01
CA SER A 38 0.25 0.99 5.28
C SER A 38 1.64 0.43 5.03
N ILE A 39 2.56 0.76 5.92
CA ILE A 39 3.91 0.26 5.80
C ILE A 39 3.93 -1.25 5.87
N ALA A 40 3.08 -1.84 6.71
CA ALA A 40 3.05 -3.29 6.81
C ALA A 40 2.67 -3.93 5.48
N GLU A 41 1.72 -3.35 4.77
CA GLU A 41 1.37 -3.88 3.48
C GLU A 41 2.48 -3.66 2.47
N ALA A 42 3.13 -2.51 2.56
CA ALA A 42 4.21 -2.22 1.63
C ALA A 42 5.35 -3.21 1.82
N GLU A 43 5.63 -3.58 3.07
CA GLU A 43 6.68 -4.55 3.31
C GLU A 43 6.28 -5.94 2.85
N ALA A 44 5.05 -6.32 3.06
CA ALA A 44 4.59 -7.63 2.66
C ALA A 44 4.60 -7.77 1.14
N LEU A 45 4.38 -6.69 0.44
CA LEU A 45 4.32 -6.73 -1.01
C LEU A 45 5.48 -6.02 -1.67
N SER A 46 6.61 -5.95 -0.98
CA SER A 46 7.74 -5.16 -1.47
C SER A 46 8.26 -5.65 -2.82
N ALA A 47 7.99 -6.89 -3.16
CA ALA A 47 8.42 -7.39 -4.46
C ALA A 47 7.53 -6.89 -5.59
N TYR A 48 6.35 -6.37 -5.26
CA TYR A 48 5.39 -5.95 -6.25
C TYR A 48 5.15 -4.46 -6.29
N VAL A 49 5.61 -3.75 -5.29
CA VAL A 49 5.43 -2.30 -5.25
C VAL A 49 6.75 -1.64 -4.92
N LYS A 50 6.86 -0.37 -5.29
CA LYS A 50 8.08 0.36 -5.02
C LYS A 50 7.70 1.67 -4.34
N LYS A 51 8.44 2.03 -3.31
CA LYS A 51 8.17 3.30 -2.65
C LYS A 51 8.54 4.44 -3.58
N VAL A 52 7.72 5.44 -3.61
CA VAL A 52 7.96 6.60 -4.46
C VAL A 52 8.07 7.88 -3.66
#